data_bc913f3ecc002aeb004c0a1b57c8404f
#
_entry.id   bc913f3ecc002aeb004c0a1b57c8404f
#
_cell.length_a   1.000
_cell.length_b   1.000
_cell.length_c   1.000
_cell.angle_alpha   90.00
_cell.angle_beta   90.00
_cell.angle_gamma   90.00
#
_symmetry.space_group_name_H-M   'P 1'
#
loop_
_entity.id
_entity.type
_entity.pdbx_description
1 polymer ?
#
loop_
_entity_poly.entity_id
_entity_poly.type
_entity_poly.pdbx_seq_one_letter_code
_entity_poly.pdbx_strand_id
1 'polypeptide(L)'
;MQSSPGKLIGVSLGPGDPDLITRAAWTQLQRRDTRWVYPVRSGKSDGYAHGIVQRAGIEPVSHVEAIVFPMTYDAEKLGRAWLKAADTVLPWLQAGEDVLFLVEGDASTYSTFSHLARTVRSVDARIETPIIAGVNSYTGAASVAG
;
A
#
# COMPACT_ATOMS: atom_id res chain seq x y z
N MET A 1 1.83 30.14 -4.87
CA MET A 1 2.80 29.06 -5.15
C MET A 1 2.12 27.71 -4.93
N GLN A 2 2.13 26.87 -5.95
CA GLN A 2 1.59 25.52 -5.79
C GLN A 2 2.64 24.66 -5.09
N SER A 3 2.24 24.06 -3.98
CA SER A 3 3.10 23.09 -3.32
C SER A 3 3.19 21.82 -4.16
N SER A 4 4.32 21.13 -4.10
CA SER A 4 4.48 19.83 -4.75
C SER A 4 3.55 18.80 -4.10
N PRO A 5 2.95 17.91 -4.89
CA PRO A 5 2.13 16.84 -4.30
C PRO A 5 2.99 15.88 -3.51
N GLY A 6 2.36 15.16 -2.59
CA GLY A 6 2.99 14.04 -1.90
C GLY A 6 3.16 12.85 -2.82
N LYS A 7 3.83 11.81 -2.33
CA LYS A 7 4.08 10.56 -3.05
C LYS A 7 3.16 9.46 -2.56
N LEU A 8 2.67 8.66 -3.50
CA LEU A 8 1.98 7.41 -3.18
C LEU A 8 3.01 6.29 -3.26
N ILE A 9 3.42 5.77 -2.11
CA ILE A 9 4.52 4.83 -2.00
C ILE A 9 3.98 3.43 -1.73
N GLY A 10 4.23 2.49 -2.64
CA GLY A 10 3.91 1.08 -2.41
C GLY A 10 4.94 0.47 -1.49
N VAL A 11 4.55 0.12 -0.27
CA VAL A 11 5.46 -0.44 0.73
C VAL A 11 5.20 -1.92 0.88
N SER A 12 6.18 -2.72 0.51
CA SER A 12 6.11 -4.17 0.58
C SER A 12 6.46 -4.64 1.99
N LEU A 13 5.58 -5.45 2.58
CA LEU A 13 5.73 -5.95 3.95
C LEU A 13 6.26 -7.38 4.02
N GLY A 14 6.51 -8.00 2.87
CA GLY A 14 6.94 -9.38 2.83
C GLY A 14 5.80 -10.37 3.08
N PRO A 15 6.14 -11.67 3.20
CA PRO A 15 5.12 -12.75 3.21
C PRO A 15 4.41 -12.98 4.54
N GLY A 16 4.73 -12.21 5.57
CA GLY A 16 4.10 -12.34 6.88
C GLY A 16 5.08 -12.40 8.04
N ASP A 17 6.27 -12.92 7.82
CA ASP A 17 7.34 -12.95 8.83
C ASP A 17 7.94 -11.55 8.95
N PRO A 18 7.90 -10.91 10.14
CA PRO A 18 8.49 -9.59 10.32
C PRO A 18 9.98 -9.50 9.94
N ASP A 19 10.71 -10.59 10.06
CA ASP A 19 12.13 -10.62 9.69
C ASP A 19 12.36 -10.51 8.18
N LEU A 20 11.31 -10.69 7.38
CA LEU A 20 11.36 -10.58 5.92
C LEU A 20 10.90 -9.21 5.42
N ILE A 21 10.67 -8.25 6.31
CA ILE A 21 10.47 -6.85 5.94
C ILE A 21 11.82 -6.27 5.57
N THR A 22 11.93 -5.71 4.36
CA THR A 22 13.21 -5.11 3.95
C THR A 22 13.53 -3.89 4.79
N ARG A 23 14.80 -3.55 4.86
CA ARG A 23 15.27 -2.37 5.58
C ARG A 23 14.66 -1.09 5.00
N ALA A 24 14.51 -1.02 3.68
CA ALA A 24 13.90 0.13 3.01
C ALA A 24 12.43 0.30 3.42
N ALA A 25 11.66 -0.80 3.47
CA ALA A 25 10.28 -0.77 3.94
C ALA A 25 10.20 -0.37 5.41
N TRP A 26 11.05 -0.93 6.24
CA TRP A 26 11.13 -0.59 7.67
C TRP A 26 11.35 0.90 7.87
N THR A 27 12.26 1.50 7.13
CA THR A 27 12.55 2.93 7.21
C THR A 27 11.31 3.77 6.90
N GLN A 28 10.54 3.41 5.86
CA GLN A 28 9.30 4.12 5.56
C GLN A 28 8.28 3.99 6.68
N LEU A 29 8.14 2.79 7.25
CA LEU A 29 7.16 2.52 8.31
C LEU A 29 7.48 3.27 9.61
N GLN A 30 8.73 3.66 9.83
CA GLN A 30 9.13 4.44 11.01
C GLN A 30 8.80 5.93 10.89
N ARG A 31 8.45 6.41 9.71
CA ARG A 31 8.05 7.81 9.52
C ARG A 31 6.73 8.09 10.23
N ARG A 32 6.64 9.27 10.86
CA ARG A 32 5.42 9.69 11.57
C ARG A 32 4.59 10.71 10.77
N ASP A 33 5.13 11.18 9.64
CA ASP A 33 4.57 12.24 8.81
C ASP A 33 3.75 11.72 7.62
N THR A 34 3.41 10.43 7.61
CA THR A 34 2.70 9.78 6.51
C THR A 34 1.31 9.35 6.92
N ARG A 35 0.48 9.04 5.90
CA ARG A 35 -0.76 8.30 6.08
C ARG A 35 -0.55 6.89 5.57
N TRP A 36 -1.20 5.92 6.22
CA TRP A 36 -1.16 4.53 5.79
C TRP A 36 -2.51 4.13 5.22
N VAL A 37 -2.48 3.45 4.08
CA VAL A 37 -3.65 2.75 3.55
C VAL A 37 -3.26 1.31 3.27
N TYR A 38 -4.21 0.40 3.36
CA TYR A 38 -3.96 -0.99 3.05
C TYR A 38 -5.22 -1.64 2.47
N PRO A 39 -5.07 -2.63 1.56
CA PRO A 39 -6.23 -3.26 0.93
C PRO A 39 -6.87 -4.29 1.85
N VAL A 40 -8.20 -4.33 1.83
CA VAL A 40 -9.00 -5.38 2.47
C VAL A 40 -10.01 -5.90 1.46
N ARG A 41 -10.47 -7.13 1.64
CA ARG A 41 -11.46 -7.76 0.74
C ARG A 41 -12.88 -7.27 1.01
N SER A 42 -13.16 -6.91 2.26
CA SER A 42 -14.46 -6.39 2.67
C SER A 42 -14.28 -5.50 3.89
N GLY A 43 -15.30 -4.71 4.21
CA GLY A 43 -15.27 -3.86 5.40
C GLY A 43 -15.16 -4.61 6.72
N LYS A 44 -15.33 -5.94 6.71
CA LYS A 44 -15.22 -6.80 7.91
C LYS A 44 -13.85 -7.47 8.03
N SER A 45 -12.96 -7.31 7.05
CA SER A 45 -11.63 -7.93 7.06
C SER A 45 -10.63 -7.05 7.80
N ASP A 46 -9.75 -7.67 8.59
CA ASP A 46 -8.66 -6.96 9.26
C ASP A 46 -7.46 -6.69 8.34
N GLY A 47 -7.36 -7.40 7.24
CA GLY A 47 -6.28 -7.25 6.27
C GLY A 47 -4.96 -7.86 6.73
N TYR A 48 -4.25 -8.51 5.81
CA TYR A 48 -2.96 -9.13 6.09
C TYR A 48 -1.87 -8.11 6.40
N ALA A 49 -1.86 -7.00 5.68
CA ALA A 49 -0.86 -5.95 5.86
C ALA A 49 -0.86 -5.41 7.28
N HIS A 50 -2.05 -5.15 7.83
CA HIS A 50 -2.19 -4.65 9.19
C HIS A 50 -1.64 -5.65 10.22
N GLY A 51 -1.93 -6.94 10.03
CA GLY A 51 -1.43 -8.00 10.89
C GLY A 51 0.10 -8.11 10.87
N ILE A 52 0.73 -7.94 9.71
CA ILE A 52 2.19 -7.98 9.59
C ILE A 52 2.82 -6.85 10.40
N VAL A 53 2.29 -5.64 10.28
CA VAL A 53 2.78 -4.47 11.01
C VAL A 53 2.64 -4.68 12.53
N GLN A 54 1.52 -5.22 12.98
CA GLN A 54 1.31 -5.53 14.40
C GLN A 54 2.32 -6.53 14.92
N ARG A 55 2.58 -7.61 14.19
CA ARG A 55 3.56 -8.63 14.59
C ARG A 55 4.99 -8.10 14.61
N ALA A 56 5.28 -7.13 13.74
CA ALA A 56 6.59 -6.48 13.70
C ALA A 56 6.81 -5.50 14.86
N GLY A 57 5.76 -5.19 15.62
CA GLY A 57 5.85 -4.24 16.72
C GLY A 57 5.98 -2.79 16.27
N ILE A 58 5.61 -2.50 15.03
CA ILE A 58 5.66 -1.13 14.50
C ILE A 58 4.41 -0.38 14.93
N GLU A 59 4.61 0.77 15.55
CA GLU A 59 3.50 1.62 15.96
C GLU A 59 2.86 2.29 14.74
N PRO A 60 1.53 2.15 14.55
CA PRO A 60 0.86 2.80 13.44
C PRO A 60 0.92 4.32 13.54
N VAL A 61 0.87 4.98 12.39
CA VAL A 61 0.69 6.45 12.32
C VAL A 61 -0.72 6.82 12.76
N SER A 62 -0.98 8.14 12.95
CA SER A 62 -2.28 8.62 13.41
C SER A 62 -3.42 8.36 12.41
N HIS A 63 -3.10 8.30 11.12
CA HIS A 63 -4.08 8.15 10.06
C HIS A 63 -3.83 6.85 9.29
N VAL A 64 -4.60 5.82 9.63
CA VAL A 64 -4.55 4.50 8.97
C VAL A 64 -5.95 4.19 8.46
N GLU A 65 -6.07 3.83 7.20
CA GLU A 65 -7.37 3.54 6.58
C GLU A 65 -7.31 2.30 5.71
N ALA A 66 -8.31 1.43 5.89
CA ALA A 66 -8.48 0.27 5.03
C ALA A 66 -9.26 0.68 3.78
N ILE A 67 -8.85 0.17 2.62
CA ILE A 67 -9.54 0.40 1.36
C ILE A 67 -10.05 -0.94 0.83
N VAL A 68 -11.35 -1.00 0.53
CA VAL A 68 -11.98 -2.24 0.10
C VAL A 68 -11.72 -2.47 -1.39
N PHE A 69 -11.10 -3.61 -1.71
CA PHE A 69 -10.94 -4.13 -3.07
C PHE A 69 -11.63 -5.49 -3.13
N PRO A 70 -12.86 -5.54 -3.66
CA PRO A 70 -13.62 -6.79 -3.63
C PRO A 70 -12.99 -7.86 -4.51
N MET A 71 -13.09 -9.11 -4.07
CA MET A 71 -12.68 -10.28 -4.85
C MET A 71 -13.77 -10.56 -5.88
N THR A 72 -13.62 -9.99 -7.06
CA THR A 72 -14.59 -10.13 -8.14
C THR A 72 -13.89 -10.11 -9.49
N TYR A 73 -14.47 -10.80 -10.48
CA TYR A 73 -14.04 -10.69 -11.86
C TYR A 73 -14.85 -9.67 -12.66
N ASP A 74 -15.81 -9.00 -12.01
CA ASP A 74 -16.62 -7.97 -12.63
C ASP A 74 -15.77 -6.70 -12.81
N ALA A 75 -15.44 -6.39 -14.07
CA ALA A 75 -14.59 -5.27 -14.41
C ALA A 75 -15.19 -3.92 -13.96
N GLU A 76 -16.51 -3.80 -13.97
CA GLU A 76 -17.20 -2.58 -13.57
C GLU A 76 -17.07 -2.36 -12.06
N LYS A 77 -17.24 -3.41 -11.25
CA LYS A 77 -17.05 -3.34 -9.80
C LYS A 77 -15.62 -3.02 -9.42
N LEU A 78 -14.66 -3.65 -10.10
CA LEU A 78 -13.24 -3.37 -9.90
C LEU A 78 -12.90 -1.92 -10.27
N GLY A 79 -13.41 -1.46 -11.40
CA GLY A 79 -13.20 -0.08 -11.85
C GLY A 79 -13.70 0.94 -10.84
N ARG A 80 -14.88 0.71 -10.24
CA ARG A 80 -15.41 1.56 -9.19
C ARG A 80 -14.55 1.53 -7.93
N ALA A 81 -14.02 0.37 -7.58
CA ALA A 81 -13.14 0.25 -6.42
C ALA A 81 -11.82 1.04 -6.62
N TRP A 82 -11.24 0.98 -7.82
CA TRP A 82 -10.05 1.76 -8.16
C TRP A 82 -10.31 3.26 -8.06
N LEU A 83 -11.43 3.72 -8.62
CA LEU A 83 -11.81 5.13 -8.59
C LEU A 83 -12.06 5.61 -7.16
N LYS A 84 -12.75 4.81 -6.35
CA LYS A 84 -13.00 5.14 -4.95
C LYS A 84 -11.70 5.22 -4.16
N ALA A 85 -10.78 4.29 -4.39
CA ALA A 85 -9.47 4.32 -3.75
C ALA A 85 -8.68 5.57 -4.14
N ALA A 86 -8.68 5.92 -5.43
CA ALA A 86 -8.02 7.13 -5.91
C ALA A 86 -8.64 8.38 -5.29
N ASP A 87 -9.96 8.45 -5.23
CA ASP A 87 -10.68 9.58 -4.61
C ASP A 87 -10.35 9.71 -3.12
N THR A 88 -10.02 8.61 -2.46
CA THR A 88 -9.64 8.63 -1.06
C THR A 88 -8.25 9.23 -0.85
N VAL A 89 -7.27 8.85 -1.67
CA VAL A 89 -5.87 9.25 -1.47
C VAL A 89 -5.51 10.57 -2.16
N LEU A 90 -6.17 10.91 -3.27
CA LEU A 90 -5.84 12.11 -4.04
C LEU A 90 -5.85 13.42 -3.24
N PRO A 91 -6.87 13.69 -2.41
CA PRO A 91 -6.86 14.93 -1.62
C PRO A 91 -5.65 15.05 -0.71
N TRP A 92 -5.22 13.96 -0.09
CA TRP A 92 -4.05 13.94 0.78
C TRP A 92 -2.77 14.20 -0.02
N LEU A 93 -2.64 13.50 -1.15
CA LEU A 93 -1.47 13.66 -2.03
C LEU A 93 -1.39 15.08 -2.58
N GLN A 94 -2.50 15.64 -3.00
CA GLN A 94 -2.54 17.01 -3.53
C GLN A 94 -2.27 18.05 -2.45
N ALA A 95 -2.53 17.73 -1.18
CA ALA A 95 -2.19 18.57 -0.04
C ALA A 95 -0.70 18.47 0.36
N GLY A 96 0.07 17.62 -0.32
CA GLY A 96 1.50 17.45 -0.05
C GLY A 96 1.84 16.34 0.93
N GLU A 97 0.86 15.53 1.34
CA GLU A 97 1.09 14.43 2.27
C GLU A 97 1.51 13.16 1.52
N ASP A 98 2.51 12.46 2.05
CA ASP A 98 2.90 11.15 1.56
C ASP A 98 1.96 10.08 2.08
N VAL A 99 1.56 9.18 1.21
CA VAL A 99 0.68 8.05 1.55
C VAL A 99 1.42 6.75 1.31
N LEU A 100 1.53 5.92 2.33
CA LEU A 100 2.10 4.59 2.23
C LEU A 100 0.97 3.59 1.97
N PHE A 101 1.06 2.88 0.86
CA PHE A 101 0.15 1.80 0.53
C PHE A 101 0.82 0.48 0.94
N LEU A 102 0.33 -0.12 2.02
CA LEU A 102 0.95 -1.30 2.62
C LEU A 102 0.40 -2.56 1.95
N VAL A 103 1.29 -3.40 1.44
CA VAL A 103 0.89 -4.65 0.80
C VAL A 103 1.67 -5.83 1.38
N GLU A 104 1.02 -6.98 1.44
CA GLU A 104 1.66 -8.25 1.71
C GLU A 104 2.53 -8.64 0.51
N GLY A 105 3.66 -9.27 0.77
CA GLY A 105 4.57 -9.72 -0.28
C GLY A 105 5.36 -8.57 -0.89
N ASP A 106 5.37 -8.51 -2.21
CA ASP A 106 6.11 -7.52 -2.98
C ASP A 106 5.16 -6.69 -3.83
N ALA A 107 5.11 -5.39 -3.56
CA ALA A 107 4.24 -4.45 -4.27
C ALA A 107 4.50 -4.42 -5.79
N SER A 108 5.73 -4.72 -6.22
CA SER A 108 6.07 -4.73 -7.64
C SER A 108 5.39 -5.87 -8.40
N THR A 109 4.99 -6.93 -7.70
CA THR A 109 4.30 -8.08 -8.29
C THR A 109 2.78 -8.04 -8.11
N TYR A 110 2.26 -7.07 -7.33
CA TYR A 110 0.82 -6.96 -7.05
C TYR A 110 0.18 -5.92 -7.95
N SER A 111 -0.85 -6.35 -8.67
CA SER A 111 -1.61 -5.50 -9.58
C SER A 111 -2.40 -4.41 -8.86
N THR A 112 -2.79 -4.62 -7.60
CA THR A 112 -3.60 -3.67 -6.82
C THR A 112 -2.93 -2.30 -6.72
N PHE A 113 -1.69 -2.26 -6.26
CA PHE A 113 -0.96 -1.00 -6.17
C PHE A 113 -0.73 -0.39 -7.55
N SER A 114 -0.36 -1.20 -8.53
CA SER A 114 -0.07 -0.71 -9.89
C SER A 114 -1.29 -0.05 -10.53
N HIS A 115 -2.48 -0.62 -10.34
CA HIS A 115 -3.72 -0.04 -10.85
C HIS A 115 -4.06 1.27 -10.14
N LEU A 116 -3.94 1.31 -8.82
CA LEU A 116 -4.18 2.54 -8.07
C LEU A 116 -3.20 3.63 -8.48
N ALA A 117 -1.92 3.30 -8.60
CA ALA A 117 -0.88 4.24 -9.01
C ALA A 117 -1.16 4.82 -10.40
N ARG A 118 -1.57 3.96 -11.33
CA ARG A 118 -1.93 4.39 -12.69
C ARG A 118 -3.13 5.33 -12.67
N THR A 119 -4.16 5.01 -11.90
CA THR A 119 -5.36 5.84 -11.77
C THR A 119 -5.01 7.21 -11.18
N VAL A 120 -4.20 7.24 -10.14
CA VAL A 120 -3.76 8.48 -9.49
C VAL A 120 -2.96 9.34 -10.48
N ARG A 121 -2.02 8.75 -11.20
CA ARG A 121 -1.22 9.49 -12.19
C ARG A 121 -2.05 10.00 -13.36
N SER A 122 -3.14 9.31 -13.71
CA SER A 122 -4.03 9.78 -14.78
C SER A 122 -4.77 11.06 -14.39
N VAL A 123 -5.00 11.27 -13.09
CA VAL A 123 -5.64 12.48 -12.58
C VAL A 123 -4.64 13.60 -12.36
N ASP A 124 -3.48 13.28 -11.78
CA ASP A 124 -2.41 14.26 -11.53
C ASP A 124 -1.05 13.62 -11.84
N ALA A 125 -0.52 13.93 -13.03
CA ALA A 125 0.75 13.37 -13.50
C ALA A 125 1.97 13.80 -12.69
N ARG A 126 1.84 14.79 -11.81
CA ARG A 126 2.93 15.23 -10.95
C ARG A 126 3.18 14.27 -9.79
N ILE A 127 2.21 13.43 -9.45
CA ILE A 127 2.33 12.52 -8.32
C ILE A 127 3.24 11.36 -8.67
N GLU A 128 4.31 11.20 -7.89
CA GLU A 128 5.21 10.06 -8.01
C GLU A 128 4.65 8.87 -7.26
N THR A 129 4.84 7.67 -7.81
CA THR A 129 4.31 6.43 -7.23
C THR A 129 5.41 5.37 -7.10
N PRO A 130 6.45 5.63 -6.28
CA PRO A 130 7.55 4.68 -6.13
C PRO A 130 7.11 3.42 -5.41
N ILE A 131 7.83 2.32 -5.66
CA ILE A 131 7.62 1.03 -5.03
C ILE A 131 8.84 0.67 -4.21
N ILE A 132 8.63 0.31 -2.95
CA ILE A 132 9.66 -0.31 -2.11
C ILE A 132 9.50 -1.81 -2.26
N ALA A 133 10.46 -2.46 -2.89
CA ALA A 133 10.42 -3.90 -3.14
C ALA A 133 10.44 -4.71 -1.83
N GLY A 134 9.93 -5.92 -1.89
CA GLY A 134 9.89 -6.82 -0.75
C GLY A 134 10.04 -8.27 -1.17
N VAL A 135 9.98 -9.15 -0.18
CA VAL A 135 10.01 -10.59 -0.40
C VAL A 135 8.59 -11.07 -0.66
N ASN A 136 8.36 -11.70 -1.81
CA ASN A 136 7.05 -12.25 -2.12
C ASN A 136 6.81 -13.57 -1.36
N SER A 137 5.56 -14.02 -1.31
CA SER A 137 5.20 -15.21 -0.56
C SER A 137 5.88 -16.48 -1.10
N TYR A 138 6.10 -16.53 -2.40
CA TYR A 138 6.78 -17.65 -3.05
C TYR A 138 8.25 -17.75 -2.60
N THR A 139 8.98 -16.64 -2.66
CA THR A 139 10.38 -16.57 -2.24
C THR A 139 10.53 -16.86 -0.74
N GLY A 140 9.63 -16.32 0.09
CA GLY A 140 9.63 -16.58 1.52
C GLY A 140 9.42 -18.04 1.83
N ALA A 141 8.48 -18.72 1.18
CA ALA A 141 8.23 -20.14 1.35
C ALA A 141 9.43 -20.97 0.91
N ALA A 142 10.07 -20.64 -0.21
CA ALA A 142 11.25 -21.32 -0.69
C ALA A 142 12.42 -21.20 0.29
N SER A 143 12.61 -20.03 0.89
CA SER A 143 13.63 -19.75 1.88
C SER A 143 13.46 -20.62 3.15
N VAL A 144 12.22 -20.81 3.61
CA VAL A 144 11.92 -21.65 4.78
C VAL A 144 12.06 -23.14 4.45
N ALA A 145 11.68 -23.54 3.25
CA ALA A 145 11.78 -24.94 2.82
C ALA A 145 13.23 -25.39 2.57
N GLY A 146 14.15 -24.47 2.47
CA GLY A 146 15.56 -24.78 2.27
C GLY A 146 15.88 -25.01 0.83
#